data_cbd15a78714148b0ee0dcd3af0b1e8fb
#
_entry.id   cbd15a78714148b0ee0dcd3af0b1e8fb
#
_cell.length_a   1.000
_cell.length_b   1.000
_cell.length_c   1.000
_cell.angle_alpha   90.00
_cell.angle_beta   90.00
_cell.angle_gamma   90.00
#
_symmetry.space_group_name_H-M   'P 1'
#
loop_
_entity.id
_entity.type
_entity.pdbx_description
1 polymer ?
#
loop_
_entity_poly.entity_id
_entity_poly.type
_entity_poly.pdbx_seq_one_letter_code
_entity_poly.pdbx_strand_id
1 'polypeptide(L)'
;MKLVCSQAELSSSLQLVSRAVAARPTHPVLANVLLTADAGTGRLSLTGFDLSLGIQTSLGASVATSGAITLPARLFGEIVSRMPSDSPITLSCEDGSEQVELTSVSGSYQMRGMPADDFPELPLAQAGTPIKLDPDVLIKGLRATLFASSGDEAKQLLTGVHLGLDQNGLECAATDGHRLAVLRLQNASSSEADLDVTVPARSLRELERLLSSRGGSDAVSLFCDRGQVVFQWADQVLTSRSLDGTYPNYRQLIPESFGRQLQVDRKGLLSALERVAVLADQHNNVVKLTSDPAAGQLSISADAQDVGSGSEAIGAQVSGDAIQIAFNVRYVLEGLKAMGSEQVQLQCNAPTTPVVLAPQDDSSFTYLVMPVQIRQ
;
A
#
# COMPACT_ATOMS: atom_id res chain seq x y z
N MET A 1 4.33 -35.08 -10.40
CA MET A 1 4.75 -34.26 -9.24
C MET A 1 4.43 -34.99 -7.93
N LYS A 2 5.39 -35.06 -6.97
CA LYS A 2 5.11 -35.60 -5.62
C LYS A 2 6.02 -34.92 -4.59
N LEU A 3 5.42 -34.38 -3.53
CA LEU A 3 6.14 -33.67 -2.48
C LEU A 3 5.46 -33.78 -1.11
N VAL A 4 6.21 -33.43 -0.06
CA VAL A 4 5.73 -33.26 1.30
C VAL A 4 6.22 -31.91 1.84
N CYS A 5 5.34 -31.13 2.44
CA CYS A 5 5.66 -29.82 3.01
C CYS A 5 4.89 -29.56 4.32
N SER A 6 5.28 -28.51 5.03
CA SER A 6 4.59 -28.03 6.23
C SER A 6 3.23 -27.42 5.88
N GLN A 7 2.16 -27.80 6.60
CA GLN A 7 0.85 -27.17 6.44
C GLN A 7 0.90 -25.66 6.73
N ALA A 8 1.56 -25.25 7.81
CA ALA A 8 1.62 -23.86 8.23
C ALA A 8 2.32 -22.98 7.18
N GLU A 9 3.45 -23.44 6.62
CA GLU A 9 4.17 -22.72 5.56
C GLU A 9 3.37 -22.68 4.25
N LEU A 10 2.74 -23.79 3.87
CA LEU A 10 1.88 -23.84 2.68
C LEU A 10 0.67 -22.92 2.83
N SER A 11 0.00 -22.93 3.98
CA SER A 11 -1.14 -22.05 4.27
C SER A 11 -0.75 -20.57 4.22
N SER A 12 0.36 -20.20 4.84
CA SER A 12 0.89 -18.83 4.79
C SER A 12 1.24 -18.40 3.37
N SER A 13 1.92 -19.25 2.62
CA SER A 13 2.30 -18.99 1.23
C SER A 13 1.09 -18.83 0.31
N LEU A 14 0.06 -19.66 0.48
CA LEU A 14 -1.20 -19.54 -0.24
C LEU A 14 -1.93 -18.23 0.06
N GLN A 15 -1.96 -17.79 1.32
CA GLN A 15 -2.54 -16.51 1.70
C GLN A 15 -1.82 -15.33 1.05
N LEU A 16 -0.49 -15.42 0.87
CA LEU A 16 0.30 -14.39 0.21
C LEU A 16 -0.04 -14.31 -1.29
N VAL A 17 0.10 -15.41 -2.02
CA VAL A 17 -0.07 -15.41 -3.48
C VAL A 17 -1.53 -15.22 -3.92
N SER A 18 -2.50 -15.61 -3.09
CA SER A 18 -3.93 -15.43 -3.37
C SER A 18 -4.35 -13.96 -3.52
N ARG A 19 -3.54 -13.01 -3.03
CA ARG A 19 -3.77 -11.55 -3.19
C ARG A 19 -3.55 -11.08 -4.63
N ALA A 20 -2.75 -11.81 -5.40
CA ALA A 20 -2.52 -11.57 -6.81
C ALA A 20 -3.40 -12.45 -7.71
N VAL A 21 -4.34 -13.19 -7.15
CA VAL A 21 -5.31 -13.98 -7.92
C VAL A 21 -6.51 -13.12 -8.29
N ALA A 22 -6.93 -13.19 -9.55
CA ALA A 22 -8.06 -12.41 -10.04
C ALA A 22 -9.39 -12.88 -9.42
N ALA A 23 -10.17 -11.94 -8.85
CA ALA A 23 -11.51 -12.25 -8.32
C ALA A 23 -12.52 -12.54 -9.42
N ARG A 24 -12.36 -11.92 -10.60
CA ARG A 24 -13.17 -12.12 -11.81
C ARG A 24 -12.22 -12.27 -13.00
N PRO A 25 -11.65 -13.48 -13.18
CA PRO A 25 -10.62 -13.68 -14.19
C PRO A 25 -11.19 -13.64 -15.61
N THR A 26 -10.43 -13.07 -16.53
CA THR A 26 -10.70 -13.12 -17.96
C THR A 26 -10.43 -14.51 -18.54
N HIS A 27 -9.47 -15.23 -17.95
CA HIS A 27 -9.15 -16.61 -18.27
C HIS A 27 -9.24 -17.47 -17.00
N PRO A 28 -9.87 -18.67 -17.07
CA PRO A 28 -10.09 -19.51 -15.87
C PRO A 28 -8.82 -19.81 -15.08
N VAL A 29 -7.67 -19.98 -15.74
CA VAL A 29 -6.39 -20.28 -15.09
C VAL A 29 -5.92 -19.16 -14.13
N LEU A 30 -6.32 -17.91 -14.35
CA LEU A 30 -6.00 -16.77 -13.47
C LEU A 30 -6.75 -16.80 -12.12
N ALA A 31 -7.73 -17.71 -11.95
CA ALA A 31 -8.33 -18.01 -10.66
C ALA A 31 -7.50 -19.03 -9.85
N ASN A 32 -6.47 -19.58 -10.46
CA ASN A 32 -5.61 -20.61 -9.89
C ASN A 32 -4.31 -20.01 -9.32
N VAL A 33 -3.67 -20.77 -8.47
CA VAL A 33 -2.26 -20.60 -8.06
C VAL A 33 -1.45 -21.64 -8.81
N LEU A 34 -0.37 -21.22 -9.44
CA LEU A 34 0.63 -22.12 -10.03
C LEU A 34 1.53 -22.67 -8.92
N LEU A 35 1.66 -23.98 -8.86
CA LEU A 35 2.59 -24.72 -8.02
C LEU A 35 3.71 -25.28 -8.90
N THR A 36 4.97 -25.03 -8.50
CA THR A 36 6.14 -25.60 -9.18
C THR A 36 7.03 -26.26 -8.11
N ALA A 37 7.15 -27.57 -8.20
CA ALA A 37 8.00 -28.38 -7.31
C ALA A 37 9.31 -28.72 -8.01
N ASP A 38 10.42 -28.45 -7.36
CA ASP A 38 11.77 -28.72 -7.86
C ASP A 38 12.55 -29.64 -6.90
N ALA A 39 12.83 -30.87 -7.36
CA ALA A 39 13.55 -31.86 -6.58
C ALA A 39 15.06 -31.50 -6.43
N GLY A 40 15.61 -30.70 -7.36
CA GLY A 40 17.01 -30.28 -7.31
C GLY A 40 17.29 -29.31 -6.19
N THR A 41 16.34 -28.39 -5.91
CA THR A 41 16.44 -27.40 -4.84
C THR A 41 15.67 -27.77 -3.58
N GLY A 42 14.81 -28.80 -3.62
CA GLY A 42 13.95 -29.17 -2.51
C GLY A 42 12.95 -28.08 -2.14
N ARG A 43 12.40 -27.37 -3.15
CA ARG A 43 11.48 -26.25 -2.93
C ARG A 43 10.17 -26.42 -3.69
N LEU A 44 9.13 -25.88 -3.09
CA LEU A 44 7.84 -25.66 -3.72
C LEU A 44 7.64 -24.15 -3.90
N SER A 45 7.52 -23.70 -5.14
CA SER A 45 7.16 -22.31 -5.47
C SER A 45 5.68 -22.20 -5.74
N LEU A 46 5.07 -21.13 -5.25
CA LEU A 46 3.69 -20.74 -5.49
C LEU A 46 3.66 -19.40 -6.19
N THR A 47 2.83 -19.28 -7.23
CA THR A 47 2.68 -18.03 -7.99
C THR A 47 1.20 -17.71 -8.17
N GLY A 48 0.80 -16.49 -7.80
CA GLY A 48 -0.48 -15.88 -8.17
C GLY A 48 -0.23 -14.72 -9.13
N PHE A 49 -1.08 -14.57 -10.16
CA PHE A 49 -0.91 -13.50 -11.16
C PHE A 49 -2.25 -13.13 -11.79
N ASP A 50 -2.59 -11.82 -11.80
CA ASP A 50 -3.81 -11.30 -12.43
C ASP A 50 -3.54 -10.47 -13.70
N LEU A 51 -2.35 -10.61 -14.30
CA LEU A 51 -1.79 -9.86 -15.43
C LEU A 51 -1.33 -8.44 -15.10
N SER A 52 -1.67 -7.90 -13.93
CA SER A 52 -1.23 -6.58 -13.48
C SER A 52 -0.33 -6.66 -12.24
N LEU A 53 -0.72 -7.51 -11.30
CA LEU A 53 -0.01 -7.80 -10.06
C LEU A 53 0.33 -9.30 -10.04
N GLY A 54 1.58 -9.63 -9.82
CA GLY A 54 2.05 -10.99 -9.58
C GLY A 54 2.76 -11.09 -8.23
N ILE A 55 2.53 -12.19 -7.53
CA ILE A 55 3.24 -12.52 -6.29
C ILE A 55 3.72 -13.96 -6.39
N GLN A 56 5.01 -14.15 -6.14
CA GLN A 56 5.62 -15.46 -6.04
C GLN A 56 6.33 -15.60 -4.70
N THR A 57 6.20 -16.78 -4.10
CA THR A 57 6.95 -17.16 -2.90
C THR A 57 7.36 -18.61 -3.00
N SER A 58 8.34 -19.04 -2.22
CA SER A 58 8.74 -20.44 -2.16
C SER A 58 8.94 -20.90 -0.73
N LEU A 59 8.70 -22.18 -0.49
CA LEU A 59 8.89 -22.83 0.80
C LEU A 59 9.69 -24.12 0.65
N GLY A 60 10.30 -24.56 1.74
CA GLY A 60 11.03 -25.84 1.79
C GLY A 60 10.05 -27.02 1.65
N ALA A 61 10.39 -27.98 0.82
CA ALA A 61 9.61 -29.20 0.63
C ALA A 61 10.49 -30.40 0.37
N SER A 62 10.06 -31.57 0.82
CA SER A 62 10.68 -32.84 0.42
C SER A 62 10.07 -33.24 -0.93
N VAL A 63 10.75 -32.89 -2.03
CA VAL A 63 10.25 -33.13 -3.37
C VAL A 63 10.81 -34.46 -3.90
N ALA A 64 9.95 -35.45 -4.03
CA ALA A 64 10.33 -36.76 -4.61
C ALA A 64 10.31 -36.75 -6.13
N THR A 65 9.39 -35.99 -6.74
CA THR A 65 9.24 -35.87 -8.18
C THR A 65 8.88 -34.43 -8.55
N SER A 66 9.72 -33.77 -9.35
CA SER A 66 9.48 -32.42 -9.85
C SER A 66 8.23 -32.38 -10.75
N GLY A 67 7.63 -31.19 -10.89
CA GLY A 67 6.51 -30.97 -11.78
C GLY A 67 5.79 -29.66 -11.45
N ALA A 68 4.84 -29.31 -12.30
CA ALA A 68 4.07 -28.10 -12.13
C ALA A 68 2.58 -28.36 -12.46
N ILE A 69 1.71 -27.67 -11.73
CA ILE A 69 0.24 -27.74 -11.89
C ILE A 69 -0.38 -26.46 -11.34
N THR A 70 -1.54 -26.05 -11.85
CA THR A 70 -2.31 -24.98 -11.23
C THR A 70 -3.50 -25.53 -10.47
N LEU A 71 -3.82 -24.91 -9.31
CA LEU A 71 -4.97 -25.29 -8.50
C LEU A 71 -5.85 -24.06 -8.19
N PRO A 72 -7.21 -24.24 -8.12
CA PRO A 72 -8.12 -23.17 -7.75
C PRO A 72 -7.72 -22.55 -6.40
N ALA A 73 -7.25 -21.31 -6.42
CA ALA A 73 -6.61 -20.65 -5.26
C ALA A 73 -7.50 -20.65 -4.02
N ARG A 74 -8.78 -20.29 -4.19
CA ARG A 74 -9.75 -20.21 -3.09
C ARG A 74 -10.01 -21.58 -2.47
N LEU A 75 -10.34 -22.59 -3.30
CA LEU A 75 -10.65 -23.93 -2.81
C LEU A 75 -9.43 -24.55 -2.12
N PHE A 76 -8.27 -24.46 -2.76
CA PHE A 76 -7.03 -25.00 -2.21
C PHE A 76 -6.66 -24.34 -0.88
N GLY A 77 -6.73 -22.98 -0.82
CA GLY A 77 -6.46 -22.24 0.41
C GLY A 77 -7.45 -22.57 1.54
N GLU A 78 -8.75 -22.71 1.23
CA GLU A 78 -9.77 -23.08 2.21
C GLU A 78 -9.55 -24.51 2.78
N ILE A 79 -9.15 -25.46 1.95
CA ILE A 79 -8.87 -26.84 2.39
C ILE A 79 -7.62 -26.83 3.29
N VAL A 80 -6.50 -26.26 2.80
CA VAL A 80 -5.22 -26.24 3.52
C VAL A 80 -5.34 -25.51 4.86
N SER A 81 -6.05 -24.39 4.91
CA SER A 81 -6.21 -23.60 6.15
C SER A 81 -6.97 -24.32 7.27
N ARG A 82 -7.78 -25.33 6.92
CA ARG A 82 -8.56 -26.15 7.89
C ARG A 82 -7.89 -27.45 8.28
N MET A 83 -6.75 -27.78 7.67
CA MET A 83 -5.96 -28.95 8.06
C MET A 83 -5.18 -28.70 9.36
N PRO A 84 -4.84 -29.73 10.13
CA PRO A 84 -4.03 -29.58 11.33
C PRO A 84 -2.67 -28.93 11.03
N SER A 85 -2.32 -27.87 11.76
CA SER A 85 -1.15 -27.00 11.49
C SER A 85 0.20 -27.66 11.76
N ASP A 86 0.21 -28.66 12.62
CA ASP A 86 1.39 -29.40 13.07
C ASP A 86 1.68 -30.66 12.26
N SER A 87 0.92 -30.88 11.21
CA SER A 87 1.02 -32.09 10.38
C SER A 87 1.56 -31.79 8.99
N PRO A 88 2.43 -32.66 8.45
CA PRO A 88 2.87 -32.52 7.06
C PRO A 88 1.70 -32.79 6.08
N ILE A 89 1.79 -32.13 4.95
CA ILE A 89 0.87 -32.33 3.82
C ILE A 89 1.64 -32.99 2.67
N THR A 90 1.08 -34.05 2.12
CA THR A 90 1.55 -34.65 0.88
C THR A 90 0.71 -34.18 -0.27
N LEU A 91 1.35 -33.66 -1.32
CA LEU A 91 0.76 -33.33 -2.61
C LEU A 91 1.26 -34.33 -3.64
N SER A 92 0.38 -34.95 -4.38
CA SER A 92 0.70 -35.84 -5.49
C SER A 92 -0.17 -35.57 -6.72
N CYS A 93 0.47 -35.58 -7.88
CA CYS A 93 -0.16 -35.47 -9.19
C CYS A 93 0.57 -36.40 -10.14
N GLU A 94 -0.15 -37.34 -10.74
CA GLU A 94 0.42 -38.24 -11.75
C GLU A 94 0.79 -37.47 -13.03
N ASP A 95 1.76 -37.98 -13.75
CA ASP A 95 2.19 -37.35 -14.98
C ASP A 95 1.07 -37.32 -16.03
N GLY A 96 0.83 -36.15 -16.62
CA GLY A 96 -0.27 -35.95 -17.58
C GLY A 96 -1.67 -35.88 -16.96
N SER A 97 -1.81 -35.98 -15.62
CA SER A 97 -3.09 -35.85 -14.93
C SER A 97 -3.33 -34.40 -14.50
N GLU A 98 -4.60 -33.97 -14.57
CA GLU A 98 -5.05 -32.69 -13.97
C GLU A 98 -5.55 -32.91 -12.51
N GLN A 99 -5.56 -34.14 -12.02
CA GLN A 99 -6.07 -34.46 -10.70
C GLN A 99 -4.93 -34.46 -9.69
N VAL A 100 -5.06 -33.62 -8.66
CA VAL A 100 -4.11 -33.52 -7.55
C VAL A 100 -4.73 -34.11 -6.30
N GLU A 101 -4.02 -35.03 -5.67
CA GLU A 101 -4.35 -35.57 -4.38
C GLU A 101 -3.58 -34.83 -3.28
N LEU A 102 -4.31 -34.36 -2.27
CA LEU A 102 -3.82 -33.70 -1.09
C LEU A 102 -4.11 -34.58 0.13
N THR A 103 -3.07 -35.11 0.77
CA THR A 103 -3.20 -36.02 1.91
C THR A 103 -2.56 -35.42 3.17
N SER A 104 -3.26 -35.57 4.29
CA SER A 104 -2.79 -35.25 5.65
C SER A 104 -3.17 -36.36 6.62
N VAL A 105 -2.78 -36.23 7.89
CA VAL A 105 -3.22 -37.19 8.95
C VAL A 105 -4.73 -37.24 9.14
N SER A 106 -5.46 -36.18 8.75
CA SER A 106 -6.92 -36.09 8.91
C SER A 106 -7.70 -36.63 7.73
N GLY A 107 -7.07 -36.93 6.60
CA GLY A 107 -7.75 -37.46 5.43
C GLY A 107 -7.09 -37.07 4.09
N SER A 108 -7.76 -37.44 3.00
CA SER A 108 -7.34 -37.19 1.64
C SER A 108 -8.41 -36.38 0.88
N TYR A 109 -7.98 -35.47 0.03
CA TYR A 109 -8.82 -34.63 -0.81
C TYR A 109 -8.31 -34.70 -2.24
N GLN A 110 -9.21 -34.74 -3.19
CA GLN A 110 -8.89 -34.70 -4.61
C GLN A 110 -9.39 -33.37 -5.20
N MET A 111 -8.52 -32.69 -5.92
CA MET A 111 -8.84 -31.43 -6.58
C MET A 111 -8.45 -31.52 -8.05
N ARG A 112 -9.27 -30.90 -8.89
CA ARG A 112 -8.95 -30.77 -10.31
C ARG A 112 -8.20 -29.46 -10.53
N GLY A 113 -7.01 -29.57 -11.11
CA GLY A 113 -6.19 -28.45 -11.55
C GLY A 113 -6.34 -28.17 -13.05
N MET A 114 -5.43 -27.34 -13.54
CA MET A 114 -5.24 -27.08 -14.97
C MET A 114 -3.74 -27.17 -15.29
N PRO A 115 -3.37 -27.45 -16.56
CA PRO A 115 -1.96 -27.50 -16.97
C PRO A 115 -1.20 -26.23 -16.57
N ALA A 116 0.04 -26.40 -16.18
CA ALA A 116 0.92 -25.27 -15.82
C ALA A 116 1.22 -24.38 -17.03
N ASP A 117 1.28 -24.96 -18.23
CA ASP A 117 1.57 -24.25 -19.50
C ASP A 117 0.47 -23.24 -19.88
N ASP A 118 -0.75 -23.40 -19.35
CA ASP A 118 -1.83 -22.43 -19.53
C ASP A 118 -1.67 -21.18 -18.64
N PHE A 119 -0.80 -21.25 -17.62
CA PHE A 119 -0.57 -20.15 -16.70
C PHE A 119 0.43 -19.15 -17.32
N PRO A 120 0.11 -17.84 -17.38
CA PRO A 120 1.00 -16.87 -17.99
C PRO A 120 2.30 -16.72 -17.20
N GLU A 121 3.40 -16.58 -17.92
CA GLU A 121 4.71 -16.33 -17.30
C GLU A 121 4.68 -15.05 -16.46
N LEU A 122 5.23 -15.15 -15.25
CA LEU A 122 5.39 -13.99 -14.37
C LEU A 122 6.51 -13.10 -14.95
N PRO A 123 6.25 -11.80 -15.19
CA PRO A 123 7.31 -10.89 -15.63
C PRO A 123 8.35 -10.73 -14.52
N LEU A 124 9.44 -11.44 -14.63
CA LEU A 124 10.60 -11.31 -13.75
C LEU A 124 11.62 -10.37 -14.39
N ALA A 125 12.37 -9.64 -13.58
CA ALA A 125 13.46 -8.82 -14.09
C ALA A 125 14.56 -9.73 -14.65
N GLN A 126 14.76 -9.65 -15.96
CA GLN A 126 15.78 -10.47 -16.65
C GLN A 126 17.11 -9.74 -16.86
N ALA A 127 17.13 -8.40 -16.69
CA ALA A 127 18.32 -7.59 -16.92
C ALA A 127 18.31 -6.32 -16.05
N GLY A 128 19.51 -5.81 -15.74
CA GLY A 128 19.73 -4.55 -15.03
C GLY A 128 20.32 -4.73 -13.64
N THR A 129 20.92 -3.64 -13.15
CA THR A 129 21.43 -3.59 -11.77
C THR A 129 20.27 -3.26 -10.83
N PRO A 130 20.00 -4.08 -9.81
CA PRO A 130 18.93 -3.78 -8.86
C PRO A 130 19.25 -2.53 -8.03
N ILE A 131 18.22 -1.73 -7.82
CA ILE A 131 18.25 -0.69 -6.79
C ILE A 131 17.96 -1.36 -5.45
N LYS A 132 18.91 -1.28 -4.53
CA LYS A 132 18.77 -1.84 -3.19
C LYS A 132 18.12 -0.82 -2.28
N LEU A 133 16.93 -1.12 -1.77
CA LEU A 133 16.18 -0.29 -0.84
C LEU A 133 16.13 -0.91 0.54
N ASP A 134 16.24 -0.07 1.56
CA ASP A 134 15.96 -0.47 2.94
C ASP A 134 14.45 -0.73 3.10
N PRO A 135 14.03 -1.90 3.61
CA PRO A 135 12.61 -2.22 3.75
C PRO A 135 11.86 -1.28 4.69
N ASP A 136 12.47 -0.84 5.80
CA ASP A 136 11.83 0.06 6.76
C ASP A 136 11.63 1.46 6.17
N VAL A 137 12.59 1.93 5.38
CA VAL A 137 12.50 3.18 4.64
C VAL A 137 11.40 3.11 3.59
N LEU A 138 11.31 2.01 2.84
CA LEU A 138 10.25 1.80 1.85
C LEU A 138 8.87 1.72 2.51
N ILE A 139 8.73 0.94 3.59
CA ILE A 139 7.47 0.85 4.36
C ILE A 139 7.04 2.23 4.88
N LYS A 140 7.97 3.01 5.44
CA LYS A 140 7.70 4.37 5.92
C LYS A 140 7.19 5.26 4.79
N GLY A 141 7.84 5.22 3.62
CA GLY A 141 7.44 5.96 2.42
C GLY A 141 6.03 5.61 1.96
N LEU A 142 5.75 4.33 1.85
CA LEU A 142 4.45 3.83 1.41
C LEU A 142 3.32 4.18 2.38
N ARG A 143 3.51 3.98 3.69
CA ARG A 143 2.52 4.34 4.71
C ARG A 143 2.19 5.82 4.75
N ALA A 144 3.19 6.66 4.50
CA ALA A 144 3.03 8.10 4.48
C ALA A 144 2.29 8.62 3.23
N THR A 145 2.19 7.84 2.15
CA THR A 145 1.69 8.38 0.87
C THR A 145 0.53 7.61 0.26
N LEU A 146 0.44 6.29 0.45
CA LEU A 146 -0.58 5.42 -0.19
C LEU A 146 -2.02 5.90 -0.01
N PHE A 147 -2.35 6.49 1.14
CA PHE A 147 -3.71 6.96 1.44
C PHE A 147 -4.13 8.15 0.57
N ALA A 148 -3.19 8.91 0.03
CA ALA A 148 -3.46 10.09 -0.80
C ALA A 148 -3.64 9.75 -2.29
N SER A 149 -3.43 8.50 -2.71
CA SER A 149 -3.68 8.07 -4.09
C SER A 149 -5.17 8.13 -4.44
N SER A 150 -5.49 8.37 -5.71
CA SER A 150 -6.86 8.43 -6.20
C SER A 150 -7.49 7.03 -6.27
N GLY A 151 -8.77 6.94 -5.91
CA GLY A 151 -9.62 5.78 -6.21
C GLY A 151 -10.33 5.88 -7.56
N ASP A 152 -10.18 6.99 -8.28
CA ASP A 152 -10.83 7.23 -9.56
C ASP A 152 -9.96 6.69 -10.70
N GLU A 153 -10.39 5.61 -11.32
CA GLU A 153 -9.69 4.96 -12.44
C GLU A 153 -9.58 5.85 -13.68
N ALA A 154 -10.43 6.88 -13.82
CA ALA A 154 -10.32 7.84 -14.91
C ALA A 154 -9.05 8.72 -14.78
N LYS A 155 -8.51 8.85 -13.57
CA LYS A 155 -7.26 9.56 -13.28
C LYS A 155 -6.09 8.58 -13.14
N GLN A 156 -5.86 7.79 -14.15
CA GLN A 156 -4.98 6.61 -14.11
C GLN A 156 -3.66 6.84 -13.37
N LEU A 157 -2.88 7.87 -13.72
CA LEU A 157 -1.60 8.17 -13.05
C LEU A 157 -1.73 8.45 -11.54
N LEU A 158 -2.85 9.09 -11.13
CA LEU A 158 -3.09 9.42 -9.74
C LEU A 158 -3.53 8.21 -8.90
N THR A 159 -3.87 7.08 -9.53
CA THR A 159 -4.18 5.84 -8.81
C THR A 159 -2.92 5.14 -8.25
N GLY A 160 -1.74 5.66 -8.60
CA GLY A 160 -0.45 5.16 -8.13
C GLY A 160 0.23 6.07 -7.12
N VAL A 161 1.36 5.58 -6.63
CA VAL A 161 2.36 6.37 -5.90
C VAL A 161 3.57 6.55 -6.81
N HIS A 162 4.02 7.76 -6.92
CA HIS A 162 5.24 8.11 -7.62
C HIS A 162 6.46 7.87 -6.72
N LEU A 163 7.40 7.10 -7.20
CA LEU A 163 8.66 6.78 -6.54
C LEU A 163 9.79 7.45 -7.32
N GLY A 164 10.42 8.43 -6.72
CA GLY A 164 11.62 9.09 -7.23
C GLY A 164 12.82 8.74 -6.35
N LEU A 165 13.92 8.34 -6.94
CA LEU A 165 15.19 8.14 -6.24
C LEU A 165 16.26 8.96 -6.96
N ASP A 166 16.98 9.74 -6.21
CA ASP A 166 18.14 10.49 -6.65
C ASP A 166 19.26 10.42 -5.60
N GLN A 167 20.37 11.10 -5.82
CA GLN A 167 21.47 11.21 -4.86
C GLN A 167 21.08 11.78 -3.48
N ASN A 168 19.90 12.38 -3.35
CA ASN A 168 19.39 12.95 -2.09
C ASN A 168 18.44 11.98 -1.36
N GLY A 169 18.11 10.81 -1.93
CA GLY A 169 17.30 9.80 -1.33
C GLY A 169 16.03 9.42 -2.08
N LEU A 170 15.18 8.63 -1.43
CA LEU A 170 13.90 8.17 -1.94
C LEU A 170 12.81 9.21 -1.62
N GLU A 171 12.09 9.64 -2.64
CA GLU A 171 10.88 10.44 -2.52
C GLU A 171 9.67 9.61 -2.94
N CYS A 172 8.66 9.54 -2.08
CA CYS A 172 7.36 8.96 -2.37
C CYS A 172 6.32 10.08 -2.43
N ALA A 173 5.52 10.14 -3.49
CA ALA A 173 4.47 11.15 -3.65
C ALA A 173 3.16 10.52 -4.15
N ALA A 174 2.04 10.96 -3.59
CA ALA A 174 0.71 10.57 -4.05
C ALA A 174 -0.29 11.72 -3.92
N THR A 175 -1.18 11.84 -4.91
CA THR A 175 -2.26 12.84 -4.93
C THR A 175 -3.50 12.30 -5.63
N ASP A 176 -4.67 12.79 -5.21
CA ASP A 176 -5.95 12.56 -5.89
C ASP A 176 -6.49 13.84 -6.58
N GLY A 177 -5.71 14.94 -6.51
CA GLY A 177 -6.08 16.27 -7.00
C GLY A 177 -6.71 17.17 -5.94
N HIS A 178 -7.07 16.65 -4.77
CA HIS A 178 -7.61 17.41 -3.63
C HIS A 178 -6.65 17.44 -2.43
N ARG A 179 -5.71 16.53 -2.40
CA ARG A 179 -4.66 16.42 -1.39
C ARG A 179 -3.39 15.86 -2.03
N LEU A 180 -2.27 16.10 -1.40
CA LEU A 180 -0.96 15.62 -1.82
C LEU A 180 -0.16 15.21 -0.58
N ALA A 181 0.36 13.99 -0.57
CA ALA A 181 1.31 13.52 0.43
C ALA A 181 2.68 13.29 -0.23
N VAL A 182 3.72 13.86 0.35
CA VAL A 182 5.11 13.71 -0.10
C VAL A 182 5.96 13.34 1.10
N LEU A 183 6.72 12.28 1.00
CA LEU A 183 7.75 11.92 1.98
C LEU A 183 9.09 11.75 1.28
N ARG A 184 10.14 12.43 1.75
CA ARG A 184 11.49 12.30 1.27
C ARG A 184 12.38 11.72 2.37
N LEU A 185 13.04 10.62 2.07
CA LEU A 185 13.87 9.86 3.00
C LEU A 185 15.30 9.78 2.49
N GLN A 186 16.23 10.29 3.29
CA GLN A 186 17.66 10.19 3.01
C GLN A 186 18.17 8.77 3.24
N ASN A 187 19.29 8.41 2.64
CA ASN A 187 19.96 7.11 2.82
C ASN A 187 19.06 5.89 2.52
N ALA A 188 18.10 6.04 1.62
CA ALA A 188 17.15 4.99 1.27
C ALA A 188 17.75 3.87 0.40
N SER A 189 18.86 4.16 -0.29
CA SER A 189 19.51 3.23 -1.21
C SER A 189 21.02 3.28 -1.05
N SER A 190 21.65 2.14 -1.28
CA SER A 190 23.12 2.03 -1.45
C SER A 190 23.57 2.14 -2.92
N SER A 191 22.63 2.41 -3.84
CA SER A 191 22.87 2.50 -5.29
C SER A 191 22.90 3.96 -5.73
N GLU A 192 23.76 4.29 -6.69
CA GLU A 192 23.81 5.59 -7.38
C GLU A 192 22.79 5.68 -8.54
N ALA A 193 21.86 4.75 -8.64
CA ALA A 193 20.87 4.71 -9.71
C ALA A 193 19.74 5.71 -9.48
N ASP A 194 19.36 6.43 -10.51
CA ASP A 194 18.16 7.25 -10.54
C ASP A 194 16.92 6.40 -10.82
N LEU A 195 15.81 6.73 -10.15
CA LEU A 195 14.50 6.11 -10.36
C LEU A 195 13.45 7.19 -10.55
N ASP A 196 12.58 7.00 -11.52
CA ASP A 196 11.38 7.81 -11.75
C ASP A 196 10.28 6.86 -12.27
N VAL A 197 9.42 6.40 -11.38
CA VAL A 197 8.38 5.43 -11.72
C VAL A 197 7.11 5.65 -10.92
N THR A 198 5.95 5.50 -11.55
CA THR A 198 4.66 5.49 -10.86
C THR A 198 4.13 4.06 -10.81
N VAL A 199 3.90 3.57 -9.60
CA VAL A 199 3.44 2.19 -9.36
C VAL A 199 2.01 2.22 -8.82
N PRO A 200 1.10 1.36 -9.32
CA PRO A 200 -0.27 1.29 -8.82
C PRO A 200 -0.33 1.12 -7.30
N ALA A 201 -1.14 1.94 -6.63
CA ALA A 201 -1.28 1.90 -5.17
C ALA A 201 -1.76 0.54 -4.66
N ARG A 202 -2.53 -0.22 -5.46
CA ARG A 202 -2.93 -1.60 -5.15
C ARG A 202 -1.71 -2.50 -4.95
N SER A 203 -0.77 -2.46 -5.89
CA SER A 203 0.46 -3.27 -5.82
C SER A 203 1.34 -2.87 -4.64
N LEU A 204 1.47 -1.57 -4.40
CA LEU A 204 2.28 -1.06 -3.29
C LEU A 204 1.65 -1.30 -1.91
N ARG A 205 0.31 -1.36 -1.79
CA ARG A 205 -0.35 -1.78 -0.55
C ARG A 205 -0.05 -3.25 -0.23
N GLU A 206 -0.03 -4.12 -1.24
CA GLU A 206 0.35 -5.51 -1.01
C GLU A 206 1.85 -5.61 -0.68
N LEU A 207 2.72 -4.85 -1.35
CA LEU A 207 4.15 -4.80 -1.01
C LEU A 207 4.37 -4.36 0.43
N GLU A 208 3.75 -3.24 0.85
CA GLU A 208 3.84 -2.73 2.23
C GLU A 208 3.43 -3.79 3.26
N ARG A 209 2.31 -4.48 2.99
CA ARG A 209 1.80 -5.54 3.86
C ARG A 209 2.75 -6.73 3.94
N LEU A 210 3.29 -7.18 2.80
CA LEU A 210 4.23 -8.30 2.72
C LEU A 210 5.52 -8.00 3.49
N LEU A 211 6.10 -6.83 3.29
CA LEU A 211 7.30 -6.39 4.00
C LEU A 211 7.06 -6.27 5.51
N SER A 212 5.92 -5.67 5.91
CA SER A 212 5.57 -5.49 7.32
C SER A 212 5.29 -6.79 8.07
N SER A 213 4.84 -7.84 7.38
CA SER A 213 4.47 -9.12 8.01
C SER A 213 5.66 -9.99 8.40
N ARG A 214 6.81 -9.82 7.77
CA ARG A 214 7.98 -10.70 7.95
C ARG A 214 9.02 -10.22 8.95
N GLY A 215 9.07 -8.93 9.27
CA GLY A 215 10.02 -8.38 10.25
C GLY A 215 11.49 -8.70 9.92
N GLY A 216 11.85 -8.80 8.64
CA GLY A 216 13.19 -9.13 8.17
C GLY A 216 13.98 -7.90 7.74
N SER A 217 15.30 -7.96 7.92
CA SER A 217 16.24 -6.90 7.51
C SER A 217 16.77 -7.04 6.08
N ASP A 218 16.22 -7.97 5.30
CA ASP A 218 16.70 -8.23 3.94
C ASP A 218 16.36 -7.05 3.02
N ALA A 219 17.39 -6.48 2.41
CA ALA A 219 17.22 -5.38 1.46
C ALA A 219 16.28 -5.77 0.30
N VAL A 220 15.39 -4.87 -0.07
CA VAL A 220 14.50 -5.02 -1.22
C VAL A 220 15.25 -4.65 -2.48
N SER A 221 15.36 -5.58 -3.40
CA SER A 221 15.89 -5.34 -4.75
C SER A 221 14.78 -4.87 -5.66
N LEU A 222 14.87 -3.65 -6.14
CA LEU A 222 13.92 -3.08 -7.09
C LEU A 222 14.53 -3.10 -8.50
N PHE A 223 13.77 -3.62 -9.45
CA PHE A 223 14.09 -3.60 -10.87
C PHE A 223 12.97 -2.88 -11.62
N CYS A 224 13.33 -2.04 -12.57
CA CYS A 224 12.40 -1.38 -13.47
C CYS A 224 12.87 -1.62 -14.92
N ASP A 225 12.06 -2.26 -15.72
CA ASP A 225 12.32 -2.48 -17.15
C ASP A 225 11.02 -2.50 -17.95
N ARG A 226 10.98 -1.72 -19.03
CA ARG A 226 9.88 -1.71 -20.03
C ARG A 226 8.46 -1.69 -19.47
N GLY A 227 8.24 -0.84 -18.47
CA GLY A 227 6.93 -0.72 -17.82
C GLY A 227 6.60 -1.83 -16.82
N GLN A 228 7.58 -2.67 -16.49
CA GLN A 228 7.49 -3.65 -15.40
C GLN A 228 8.32 -3.18 -14.20
N VAL A 229 7.77 -3.38 -13.02
CA VAL A 229 8.42 -3.08 -11.75
C VAL A 229 8.43 -4.37 -10.93
N VAL A 230 9.62 -4.81 -10.52
CA VAL A 230 9.81 -6.05 -9.76
C VAL A 230 10.49 -5.74 -8.45
N PHE A 231 9.86 -6.10 -7.35
CA PHE A 231 10.42 -6.08 -6.01
C PHE A 231 10.78 -7.50 -5.60
N GLN A 232 12.01 -7.70 -5.19
CA GLN A 232 12.51 -9.02 -4.76
C GLN A 232 13.21 -8.91 -3.40
N TRP A 233 12.85 -9.76 -2.47
CA TRP A 233 13.50 -9.88 -1.16
C TRP A 233 13.36 -11.30 -0.64
N ALA A 234 14.39 -11.79 0.02
CA ALA A 234 14.47 -13.18 0.47
C ALA A 234 14.03 -14.19 -0.62
N ASP A 235 12.97 -14.92 -0.38
CA ASP A 235 12.34 -15.90 -1.29
C ASP A 235 11.02 -15.41 -1.90
N GLN A 236 10.78 -14.09 -1.88
CA GLN A 236 9.55 -13.47 -2.39
C GLN A 236 9.84 -12.54 -3.56
N VAL A 237 8.90 -12.52 -4.47
CA VAL A 237 8.88 -11.60 -5.61
C VAL A 237 7.48 -10.99 -5.72
N LEU A 238 7.42 -9.67 -5.86
CA LEU A 238 6.22 -8.96 -6.29
C LEU A 238 6.52 -8.27 -7.61
N THR A 239 5.71 -8.51 -8.61
CA THR A 239 5.78 -7.82 -9.90
C THR A 239 4.53 -7.01 -10.16
N SER A 240 4.69 -5.85 -10.75
CA SER A 240 3.61 -4.95 -11.11
C SER A 240 3.91 -4.25 -12.43
N ARG A 241 2.88 -3.87 -13.18
CA ARG A 241 3.04 -2.90 -14.24
C ARG A 241 3.15 -1.51 -13.64
N SER A 242 4.05 -0.68 -14.18
CA SER A 242 4.05 0.76 -13.90
C SER A 242 2.88 1.43 -14.60
N LEU A 243 2.49 2.61 -14.11
CA LEU A 243 1.54 3.47 -14.79
C LEU A 243 2.28 4.32 -15.83
N ASP A 244 1.78 4.31 -17.05
CA ASP A 244 2.40 5.05 -18.16
C ASP A 244 2.10 6.55 -18.09
N GLY A 245 3.10 7.37 -18.38
CA GLY A 245 3.00 8.83 -18.45
C GLY A 245 3.88 9.55 -17.45
N THR A 246 3.89 10.88 -17.53
CA THR A 246 4.63 11.74 -16.60
C THR A 246 3.77 12.12 -15.41
N TYR A 247 4.22 11.83 -14.20
CA TYR A 247 3.52 12.23 -12.98
C TYR A 247 3.43 13.76 -12.89
N PRO A 248 2.30 14.32 -12.42
CA PRO A 248 2.15 15.77 -12.34
C PRO A 248 3.26 16.44 -11.51
N ASN A 249 3.71 17.61 -11.94
CA ASN A 249 4.69 18.40 -11.18
C ASN A 249 4.02 19.00 -9.93
N TYR A 250 3.90 18.18 -8.88
CA TYR A 250 3.25 18.54 -7.62
C TYR A 250 4.05 19.51 -6.76
N ARG A 251 5.37 19.64 -6.98
CA ARG A 251 6.21 20.54 -6.17
C ARG A 251 5.78 22.00 -6.31
N GLN A 252 5.32 22.40 -7.49
CA GLN A 252 4.79 23.75 -7.74
C GLN A 252 3.49 24.07 -6.98
N LEU A 253 2.79 23.04 -6.45
CA LEU A 253 1.57 23.23 -5.67
C LEU A 253 1.85 23.56 -4.20
N ILE A 254 3.06 23.30 -3.72
CA ILE A 254 3.48 23.54 -2.34
C ILE A 254 3.93 25.00 -2.23
N PRO A 255 3.24 25.84 -1.42
CA PRO A 255 3.66 27.23 -1.24
C PRO A 255 5.06 27.34 -0.61
N GLU A 256 5.86 28.28 -1.08
CA GLU A 256 7.21 28.53 -0.54
C GLU A 256 7.20 29.34 0.77
N SER A 257 6.11 30.07 1.04
CA SER A 257 5.96 30.88 2.25
C SER A 257 4.53 30.90 2.76
N PHE A 258 4.38 31.10 4.05
CA PHE A 258 3.09 31.09 4.72
C PHE A 258 2.95 32.33 5.64
N GLY A 259 1.84 33.04 5.48
CA GLY A 259 1.50 34.17 6.31
C GLY A 259 0.89 33.80 7.66
N ARG A 260 0.42 32.56 7.81
CA ARG A 260 -0.21 32.03 9.04
C ARG A 260 0.29 30.64 9.33
N GLN A 261 0.59 30.40 10.61
CA GLN A 261 1.06 29.11 11.11
C GLN A 261 0.34 28.79 12.43
N LEU A 262 -0.13 27.56 12.55
CA LEU A 262 -0.75 27.05 13.75
C LEU A 262 0.00 25.79 14.20
N GLN A 263 0.37 25.73 15.46
CA GLN A 263 0.94 24.54 16.07
C GLN A 263 -0.05 23.97 17.07
N VAL A 264 -0.36 22.69 16.96
CA VAL A 264 -1.36 22.00 17.79
C VAL A 264 -0.88 20.61 18.18
N ASP A 265 -1.39 20.12 19.31
CA ASP A 265 -1.24 18.71 19.68
C ASP A 265 -1.97 17.82 18.69
N ARG A 266 -1.23 16.91 18.04
CA ARG A 266 -1.79 16.04 16.99
C ARG A 266 -2.89 15.11 17.49
N LYS A 267 -2.71 14.52 18.67
CA LYS A 267 -3.70 13.60 19.26
C LYS A 267 -4.98 14.34 19.66
N GLY A 268 -4.83 15.54 20.22
CA GLY A 268 -5.96 16.40 20.56
C GLY A 268 -6.76 16.83 19.33
N LEU A 269 -6.06 17.27 18.27
CA LEU A 269 -6.69 17.63 17.00
C LEU A 269 -7.38 16.40 16.34
N LEU A 270 -6.72 15.27 16.31
CA LEU A 270 -7.27 14.03 15.74
C LEU A 270 -8.55 13.62 16.48
N SER A 271 -8.53 13.60 17.82
CA SER A 271 -9.68 13.21 18.63
C SER A 271 -10.85 14.18 18.48
N ALA A 272 -10.60 15.50 18.45
CA ALA A 272 -11.63 16.51 18.23
C ALA A 272 -12.25 16.38 16.83
N LEU A 273 -11.43 16.19 15.79
CA LEU A 273 -11.93 15.95 14.44
C LEU A 273 -12.74 14.66 14.33
N GLU A 274 -12.34 13.57 14.98
CA GLU A 274 -13.09 12.30 14.97
C GLU A 274 -14.48 12.44 15.61
N ARG A 275 -14.63 13.23 16.68
CA ARG A 275 -15.94 13.50 17.28
C ARG A 275 -16.80 14.39 16.41
N VAL A 276 -16.25 15.48 15.88
CA VAL A 276 -16.97 16.41 15.00
C VAL A 276 -17.31 15.77 13.65
N ALA A 277 -16.49 14.85 13.17
CA ALA A 277 -16.71 14.10 11.93
C ALA A 277 -18.02 13.31 11.92
N VAL A 278 -18.49 12.85 13.09
CA VAL A 278 -19.79 12.14 13.20
C VAL A 278 -20.95 12.98 12.64
N LEU A 279 -20.92 14.30 12.83
CA LEU A 279 -21.90 15.23 12.26
C LEU A 279 -21.57 15.57 10.79
N ALA A 280 -20.30 15.79 10.47
CA ALA A 280 -19.87 16.10 9.12
C ALA A 280 -20.20 14.98 8.12
N ASP A 281 -20.04 13.72 8.51
CA ASP A 281 -20.32 12.53 7.69
C ASP A 281 -21.78 12.39 7.27
N GLN A 282 -22.72 13.00 8.03
CA GLN A 282 -24.14 12.92 7.73
C GLN A 282 -24.57 13.78 6.53
N HIS A 283 -23.74 14.73 6.10
CA HIS A 283 -24.10 15.66 5.04
C HIS A 283 -23.06 15.70 3.90
N ASN A 284 -21.86 16.26 4.14
CA ASN A 284 -20.92 16.55 3.07
C ASN A 284 -19.45 16.31 3.45
N ASN A 285 -19.20 15.73 4.61
CA ASN A 285 -17.86 15.52 5.19
C ASN A 285 -17.07 16.82 5.42
N VAL A 286 -17.73 17.97 5.57
CA VAL A 286 -17.08 19.27 5.72
C VAL A 286 -16.97 19.66 7.19
N VAL A 287 -15.76 20.03 7.59
CA VAL A 287 -15.47 20.66 8.89
C VAL A 287 -14.87 22.04 8.66
N LYS A 288 -15.15 22.97 9.58
CA LYS A 288 -14.54 24.30 9.63
C LYS A 288 -13.50 24.35 10.74
N LEU A 289 -12.33 24.84 10.43
CA LEU A 289 -11.27 25.17 11.36
C LEU A 289 -11.17 26.67 11.48
N THR A 290 -11.32 27.22 12.68
CA THR A 290 -11.24 28.65 12.95
C THR A 290 -10.17 28.93 13.98
N SER A 291 -9.13 29.66 13.60
CA SER A 291 -8.06 30.05 14.52
C SER A 291 -8.41 31.33 15.27
N ASP A 292 -8.11 31.35 16.57
CA ASP A 292 -8.20 32.54 17.42
C ASP A 292 -6.80 32.81 18.03
N PRO A 293 -6.04 33.75 17.45
CA PRO A 293 -4.72 34.11 17.96
C PRO A 293 -4.77 34.73 19.36
N ALA A 294 -5.84 35.46 19.68
CA ALA A 294 -5.99 36.15 20.98
C ALA A 294 -6.28 35.17 22.11
N ALA A 295 -7.09 34.15 21.83
CA ALA A 295 -7.41 33.09 22.82
C ALA A 295 -6.38 31.95 22.81
N GLY A 296 -5.49 31.88 21.81
CA GLY A 296 -4.56 30.75 21.64
C GLY A 296 -5.29 29.44 21.39
N GLN A 297 -6.30 29.43 20.53
CA GLN A 297 -7.20 28.31 20.30
C GLN A 297 -7.45 28.06 18.83
N LEU A 298 -7.75 26.80 18.52
CA LEU A 298 -8.30 26.34 17.25
C LEU A 298 -9.68 25.74 17.51
N SER A 299 -10.72 26.34 16.95
CA SER A 299 -12.09 25.80 16.97
C SER A 299 -12.32 24.90 15.77
N ILE A 300 -12.94 23.75 16.02
CA ILE A 300 -13.32 22.75 15.02
C ILE A 300 -14.83 22.62 15.06
N SER A 301 -15.53 22.86 13.94
CA SER A 301 -16.98 22.77 13.90
C SER A 301 -17.51 22.10 12.64
N ALA A 302 -18.65 21.44 12.77
CA ALA A 302 -19.45 20.92 11.67
C ALA A 302 -20.91 21.29 11.86
N ASP A 303 -21.61 21.50 10.75
CA ASP A 303 -23.02 21.82 10.69
C ASP A 303 -23.72 20.91 9.68
N ALA A 304 -24.60 20.05 10.17
CA ALA A 304 -25.47 19.20 9.38
C ALA A 304 -26.91 19.70 9.54
N GLN A 305 -27.35 20.58 8.66
CA GLN A 305 -28.56 21.40 8.72
C GLN A 305 -29.81 20.70 9.31
N ASP A 306 -29.99 19.40 9.00
CA ASP A 306 -31.16 18.62 9.42
C ASP A 306 -30.92 17.75 10.65
N VAL A 307 -29.69 17.62 11.12
CA VAL A 307 -29.30 16.70 12.18
C VAL A 307 -28.77 17.44 13.42
N GLY A 308 -28.07 18.53 13.21
CA GLY A 308 -27.52 19.37 14.28
C GLY A 308 -26.10 19.89 13.98
N SER A 309 -25.56 20.63 14.93
CA SER A 309 -24.23 21.21 14.83
C SER A 309 -23.39 20.85 16.03
N GLY A 310 -22.08 20.82 15.86
CA GLY A 310 -21.10 20.56 16.92
C GLY A 310 -19.88 21.44 16.77
N SER A 311 -19.32 21.85 17.89
CA SER A 311 -18.07 22.62 17.92
C SER A 311 -17.22 22.21 19.12
N GLU A 312 -15.94 22.10 18.89
CA GLU A 312 -14.92 21.88 19.92
C GLU A 312 -13.79 22.88 19.77
N ALA A 313 -13.07 23.16 20.85
CA ALA A 313 -11.89 24.02 20.85
C ALA A 313 -10.71 23.30 21.48
N ILE A 314 -9.55 23.43 20.87
CA ILE A 314 -8.28 22.90 21.38
C ILE A 314 -7.26 24.03 21.51
N GLY A 315 -6.29 23.89 22.41
CA GLY A 315 -5.17 24.84 22.51
C GLY A 315 -4.33 24.83 21.23
N ALA A 316 -3.94 26.01 20.77
CA ALA A 316 -3.09 26.18 19.60
C ALA A 316 -2.15 27.37 19.80
N GLN A 317 -0.91 27.23 19.36
CA GLN A 317 -0.02 28.39 19.15
C GLN A 317 -0.29 28.93 17.76
N VAL A 318 -0.79 30.15 17.67
CA VAL A 318 -1.19 30.77 16.41
C VAL A 318 -0.28 31.95 16.11
N SER A 319 0.30 31.96 14.89
CA SER A 319 1.07 33.06 14.33
C SER A 319 0.35 33.60 13.10
N GLY A 320 0.22 34.93 13.02
CA GLY A 320 -0.54 35.62 11.97
C GLY A 320 -1.98 35.91 12.37
N ASP A 321 -2.77 36.45 11.43
CA ASP A 321 -4.16 36.86 11.66
C ASP A 321 -5.09 35.64 11.78
N ALA A 322 -6.24 35.84 12.46
CA ALA A 322 -7.29 34.84 12.51
C ALA A 322 -7.75 34.40 11.12
N ILE A 323 -8.05 33.13 10.97
CA ILE A 323 -8.51 32.58 9.70
C ILE A 323 -9.53 31.47 9.94
N GLN A 324 -10.51 31.38 9.04
CA GLN A 324 -11.45 30.27 8.98
C GLN A 324 -11.30 29.53 7.65
N ILE A 325 -11.11 28.22 7.71
CA ILE A 325 -10.91 27.36 6.54
C ILE A 325 -11.79 26.12 6.69
N ALA A 326 -12.39 25.68 5.59
CA ALA A 326 -13.17 24.44 5.55
C ALA A 326 -12.43 23.33 4.80
N PHE A 327 -12.60 22.11 5.27
CA PHE A 327 -11.95 20.93 4.70
C PHE A 327 -12.91 19.74 4.62
N ASN A 328 -12.61 18.81 3.72
CA ASN A 328 -13.11 17.47 3.86
C ASN A 328 -12.42 16.82 5.08
N VAL A 329 -13.22 16.46 6.10
CA VAL A 329 -12.70 15.94 7.37
C VAL A 329 -11.88 14.66 7.20
N ARG A 330 -12.27 13.80 6.24
CA ARG A 330 -11.56 12.54 5.98
C ARG A 330 -10.13 12.78 5.52
N TYR A 331 -9.92 13.79 4.67
CA TYR A 331 -8.57 14.12 4.20
C TYR A 331 -7.67 14.58 5.36
N VAL A 332 -8.20 15.43 6.23
CA VAL A 332 -7.41 15.91 7.40
C VAL A 332 -7.11 14.75 8.36
N LEU A 333 -8.10 13.89 8.64
CA LEU A 333 -7.92 12.73 9.51
C LEU A 333 -6.87 11.75 8.98
N GLU A 334 -6.91 11.43 7.69
CA GLU A 334 -5.96 10.49 7.07
C GLU A 334 -4.53 11.03 7.11
N GLY A 335 -4.32 12.31 6.81
CA GLY A 335 -3.01 12.94 6.91
C GLY A 335 -2.47 12.95 8.34
N LEU A 336 -3.31 13.30 9.33
CA LEU A 336 -2.90 13.28 10.75
C LEU A 336 -2.56 11.87 11.25
N LYS A 337 -3.26 10.85 10.76
CA LYS A 337 -2.99 9.43 11.10
C LYS A 337 -1.66 8.95 10.50
N ALA A 338 -1.27 9.48 9.35
CA ALA A 338 0.00 9.15 8.70
C ALA A 338 1.23 9.79 9.38
N MET A 339 1.03 10.84 10.19
CA MET A 339 2.10 11.51 10.93
C MET A 339 2.44 10.79 12.22
N GLY A 340 3.74 10.63 12.50
CA GLY A 340 4.23 10.03 13.75
C GLY A 340 4.52 11.01 14.90
N SER A 341 4.53 12.33 14.63
CA SER A 341 4.90 13.37 15.59
C SER A 341 3.81 13.63 16.64
N GLU A 342 4.20 14.20 17.78
CA GLU A 342 3.25 14.66 18.80
C GLU A 342 2.61 15.99 18.42
N GLN A 343 3.38 16.87 17.78
CA GLN A 343 2.94 18.20 17.36
C GLN A 343 2.81 18.26 15.84
N VAL A 344 1.76 18.92 15.36
CA VAL A 344 1.56 19.19 13.94
C VAL A 344 1.46 20.69 13.69
N GLN A 345 2.09 21.13 12.62
CA GLN A 345 2.01 22.50 12.14
C GLN A 345 1.07 22.58 10.95
N LEU A 346 0.09 23.47 11.02
CA LEU A 346 -0.79 23.84 9.91
C LEU A 346 -0.31 25.18 9.36
N GLN A 347 -0.02 25.24 8.08
CA GLN A 347 0.55 26.43 7.41
C GLN A 347 -0.36 26.85 6.28
N CYS A 348 -0.79 28.12 6.27
CA CYS A 348 -1.77 28.61 5.29
C CYS A 348 -1.58 30.09 4.96
N ASN A 349 -2.20 30.52 3.85
CA ASN A 349 -2.17 31.90 3.39
C ASN A 349 -3.58 32.52 3.36
N ALA A 350 -4.54 31.85 2.73
CA ALA A 350 -5.91 32.33 2.57
C ALA A 350 -6.90 31.16 2.71
N PRO A 351 -8.21 31.45 2.96
CA PRO A 351 -9.22 30.41 3.13
C PRO A 351 -9.42 29.47 1.94
N THR A 352 -8.99 29.88 0.75
CA THR A 352 -9.17 29.14 -0.52
C THR A 352 -7.87 28.60 -1.11
N THR A 353 -6.73 28.85 -0.46
CA THR A 353 -5.43 28.35 -0.92
C THR A 353 -5.03 27.07 -0.21
N PRO A 354 -4.15 26.26 -0.80
CA PRO A 354 -3.69 25.02 -0.18
C PRO A 354 -3.18 25.23 1.24
N VAL A 355 -3.49 24.29 2.12
CA VAL A 355 -2.97 24.23 3.50
C VAL A 355 -2.00 23.08 3.62
N VAL A 356 -0.84 23.34 4.18
CA VAL A 356 0.18 22.33 4.46
C VAL A 356 0.09 21.91 5.91
N LEU A 357 0.00 20.61 6.14
CA LEU A 357 0.17 19.98 7.44
C LEU A 357 1.54 19.28 7.43
N ALA A 358 2.35 19.57 8.41
CA ALA A 358 3.67 18.96 8.56
C ALA A 358 3.95 18.60 10.03
N PRO A 359 4.72 17.53 10.31
CA PRO A 359 5.28 17.32 11.63
C PRO A 359 6.16 18.49 12.03
N GLN A 360 6.12 18.91 13.29
CA GLN A 360 6.94 20.06 13.73
C GLN A 360 8.43 19.79 13.63
N ASP A 361 8.85 18.56 13.96
CA ASP A 361 10.27 18.20 14.09
C ASP A 361 10.79 17.35 12.92
N ASP A 362 9.99 17.14 11.87
CA ASP A 362 10.36 16.33 10.70
C ASP A 362 9.93 17.00 9.39
N SER A 363 10.89 17.63 8.74
CA SER A 363 10.68 18.27 7.44
C SER A 363 10.65 17.29 6.25
N SER A 364 10.80 15.99 6.52
CA SER A 364 10.78 14.97 5.47
C SER A 364 9.37 14.70 4.93
N PHE A 365 8.33 14.97 5.72
CA PHE A 365 6.93 14.75 5.35
C PHE A 365 6.18 16.06 5.13
N THR A 366 5.54 16.18 3.99
CA THR A 366 4.68 17.30 3.62
C THR A 366 3.33 16.75 3.20
N TYR A 367 2.27 17.22 3.85
CA TYR A 367 0.89 16.87 3.47
C TYR A 367 0.11 18.14 3.14
N LEU A 368 -0.37 18.25 1.92
CA LEU A 368 -1.14 19.38 1.43
C LEU A 368 -2.59 18.97 1.26
N VAL A 369 -3.52 19.82 1.74
CA VAL A 369 -4.97 19.63 1.58
C VAL A 369 -5.58 20.88 0.95
N MET A 370 -6.40 20.68 -0.09
CA MET A 370 -7.18 21.75 -0.68
C MET A 370 -8.41 22.07 0.18
N PRO A 371 -8.65 23.35 0.52
CA PRO A 371 -9.86 23.77 1.19
C PRO A 371 -11.12 23.52 0.34
N VAL A 372 -12.24 23.33 1.02
CA VAL A 372 -13.57 23.27 0.40
C VAL A 372 -14.20 24.66 0.45
N GLN A 373 -14.71 25.12 -0.68
CA GLN A 373 -15.48 26.37 -0.72
C GLN A 373 -16.86 26.15 -0.13
N ILE A 374 -17.18 26.85 0.95
CA ILE A 374 -18.53 26.88 1.50
C ILE A 374 -19.29 27.97 0.75
N ARG A 375 -20.32 27.61 0.02
CA ARG A 375 -21.30 28.60 -0.47
C ARG A 375 -22.03 29.16 0.75
N GLN A 376 -21.91 30.46 0.95
CA GLN A 376 -22.69 31.20 1.95
C GLN A 376 -24.16 31.22 1.56
#